data_4e0aa7402584d76701d9e1d2aa849972
#
_entry.id   4e0aa7402584d76701d9e1d2aa849972
#
_cell.length_a   1.000
_cell.length_b   1.000
_cell.length_c   1.000
_cell.angle_alpha   90.00
_cell.angle_beta   90.00
_cell.angle_gamma   90.00
#
_symmetry.space_group_name_H-M   'P 1'
#
loop_
_entity.id
_entity.type
_entity.pdbx_description
1 polymer ?
#
loop_
_entity_poly.entity_id
_entity_poly.type
_entity_poly.pdbx_seq_one_letter_code
_entity_poly.pdbx_strand_id
1 'polypeptide(L)'
;YYLHPAAPPWYAINYGFEPILDTPGNVAGLGRFDTLTGLSIFDSIYGRNANVFAAVPSLHAAYMVVALCYAIVNKCNKFVIILFAIIMAGIWGTAVYTSHHYIIDVTLGICCALLGILLFEKGLMKTGWFKNFFNRYYNYIK
;
A
#
# COMPACT_ATOMS: atom_id res chain seq x y z
N TYR A 1 -4.79 9.05 7.82
CA TYR A 1 -6.04 8.43 8.30
C TYR A 1 -6.70 9.23 9.42
N TYR A 2 -5.94 9.73 10.40
CA TYR A 2 -6.53 10.50 11.52
C TYR A 2 -7.16 11.84 11.11
N LEU A 3 -6.60 12.50 10.10
CA LEU A 3 -7.10 13.81 9.64
C LEU A 3 -8.25 13.66 8.62
N HIS A 4 -8.24 12.61 7.85
CA HIS A 4 -9.24 12.33 6.81
C HIS A 4 -9.57 10.84 6.81
N PRO A 5 -10.46 10.38 7.71
CA PRO A 5 -10.96 9.01 7.65
C PRO A 5 -11.75 8.81 6.36
N ALA A 6 -11.48 7.74 5.65
CA ALA A 6 -12.13 7.45 4.38
C ALA A 6 -12.51 5.97 4.31
N ALA A 7 -13.76 5.72 3.97
CA ALA A 7 -14.31 4.40 3.82
C ALA A 7 -13.92 3.78 2.47
N PRO A 8 -13.60 2.49 2.40
CA PRO A 8 -13.38 1.78 1.15
C PRO A 8 -14.69 1.56 0.38
N PRO A 9 -14.63 1.25 -0.95
CA PRO A 9 -15.84 1.01 -1.76
C PRO A 9 -16.78 -0.06 -1.18
N TRP A 10 -16.24 -1.17 -0.67
CA TRP A 10 -17.06 -2.23 -0.08
C TRP A 10 -17.90 -1.75 1.12
N TYR A 11 -17.36 -0.80 1.91
CA TYR A 11 -18.10 -0.20 3.02
C TYR A 11 -19.28 0.60 2.51
N ALA A 12 -19.06 1.50 1.55
CA ALA A 12 -20.10 2.33 0.97
C ALA A 12 -21.22 1.49 0.33
N ILE A 13 -20.86 0.37 -0.29
CA ILE A 13 -21.83 -0.58 -0.89
C ILE A 13 -22.71 -1.25 0.17
N ASN A 14 -22.12 -1.66 1.31
CA ASN A 14 -22.83 -2.46 2.32
C ASN A 14 -23.55 -1.62 3.38
N TYR A 15 -23.00 -0.45 3.73
CA TYR A 15 -23.44 0.37 4.86
C TYR A 15 -23.82 1.80 4.49
N GLY A 16 -23.62 2.20 3.23
CA GLY A 16 -23.86 3.58 2.79
C GLY A 16 -22.72 4.52 3.22
N PHE A 17 -23.04 5.80 3.40
CA PHE A 17 -22.06 6.85 3.66
C PHE A 17 -21.99 7.29 5.13
N GLU A 18 -22.87 6.78 5.96
CA GLU A 18 -22.86 7.11 7.40
C GLU A 18 -21.75 6.33 8.11
N PRO A 19 -20.94 6.98 8.96
CA PRO A 19 -19.87 6.31 9.69
C PRO A 19 -20.45 5.46 10.83
N ILE A 20 -20.34 4.14 10.70
CA ILE A 20 -20.70 3.20 11.76
C ILE A 20 -19.40 2.78 12.45
N LEU A 21 -19.22 3.19 13.69
CA LEU A 21 -18.05 2.82 14.49
C LEU A 21 -18.06 1.32 14.79
N ASP A 22 -16.86 0.76 14.96
CA ASP A 22 -16.65 -0.67 15.23
C ASP A 22 -17.16 -1.63 14.14
N THR A 23 -17.32 -1.13 12.91
CA THR A 23 -17.61 -2.01 11.78
C THR A 23 -16.45 -2.99 11.59
N PRO A 24 -16.73 -4.31 11.56
CA PRO A 24 -15.69 -5.31 11.36
C PRO A 24 -15.07 -5.19 9.96
N GLY A 25 -13.81 -5.58 9.84
CA GLY A 25 -13.15 -5.70 8.55
C GLY A 25 -13.88 -6.68 7.65
N ASN A 26 -13.80 -6.47 6.35
CA ASN A 26 -14.49 -7.30 5.36
C ASN A 26 -13.53 -7.72 4.25
N VAL A 27 -13.62 -8.97 3.85
CA VAL A 27 -12.81 -9.57 2.78
C VAL A 27 -13.20 -9.06 1.39
N ALA A 28 -14.38 -8.46 1.26
CA ALA A 28 -14.95 -7.91 0.02
C ALA A 28 -14.79 -8.87 -1.18
N GLY A 29 -14.35 -8.38 -2.35
CA GLY A 29 -14.18 -9.21 -3.54
C GLY A 29 -13.12 -10.32 -3.44
N LEU A 30 -12.18 -10.24 -2.47
CA LEU A 30 -11.18 -11.30 -2.24
C LEU A 30 -11.78 -12.59 -1.66
N GLY A 31 -12.96 -12.51 -1.03
CA GLY A 31 -13.69 -13.69 -0.56
C GLY A 31 -14.07 -14.69 -1.65
N ARG A 32 -14.11 -14.22 -2.92
CA ARG A 32 -14.29 -15.12 -4.08
C ARG A 32 -13.15 -16.12 -4.22
N PHE A 33 -11.93 -15.68 -3.92
CA PHE A 33 -10.76 -16.56 -3.95
C PHE A 33 -10.83 -17.60 -2.82
N ASP A 34 -11.18 -17.17 -1.61
CA ASP A 34 -11.35 -18.10 -0.47
C ASP A 34 -12.44 -19.13 -0.76
N THR A 35 -13.56 -18.71 -1.33
CA THR A 35 -14.64 -19.61 -1.75
C THR A 35 -14.20 -20.60 -2.84
N LEU A 36 -13.45 -20.13 -3.84
CA LEU A 36 -12.99 -20.96 -4.96
C LEU A 36 -11.96 -22.01 -4.51
N THR A 37 -11.05 -21.63 -3.62
CA THR A 37 -9.95 -22.48 -3.17
C THR A 37 -10.29 -23.36 -1.95
N GLY A 38 -11.36 -23.03 -1.23
CA GLY A 38 -11.72 -23.65 0.06
C GLY A 38 -10.79 -23.23 1.21
N LEU A 39 -9.98 -22.18 1.03
CA LEU A 39 -9.05 -21.63 2.02
C LEU A 39 -9.63 -20.37 2.64
N SER A 40 -9.34 -20.10 3.91
CA SER A 40 -9.78 -18.88 4.61
C SER A 40 -8.62 -17.89 4.77
N ILE A 41 -7.85 -17.67 3.70
CA ILE A 41 -6.65 -16.83 3.75
C ILE A 41 -7.02 -15.37 3.93
N PHE A 42 -7.82 -14.84 3.01
CA PHE A 42 -8.18 -13.44 3.01
C PHE A 42 -9.16 -13.09 4.13
N ASP A 43 -10.11 -13.97 4.42
CA ASP A 43 -11.02 -13.79 5.55
C ASP A 43 -10.28 -13.67 6.88
N SER A 44 -9.27 -14.50 7.13
CA SER A 44 -8.46 -14.44 8.34
C SER A 44 -7.61 -13.18 8.46
N ILE A 45 -7.17 -12.59 7.33
CA ILE A 45 -6.36 -11.36 7.30
C ILE A 45 -7.25 -10.13 7.47
N TYR A 46 -8.29 -10.01 6.66
CA TYR A 46 -9.14 -8.81 6.63
C TYR A 46 -10.15 -8.76 7.77
N GLY A 47 -10.61 -9.89 8.28
CA GLY A 47 -11.48 -9.95 9.46
C GLY A 47 -10.83 -9.43 10.75
N ARG A 48 -9.49 -9.29 10.77
CA ARG A 48 -8.73 -8.70 11.89
C ARG A 48 -8.41 -7.20 11.70
N ASN A 49 -8.90 -6.58 10.64
CA ASN A 49 -8.62 -5.18 10.38
C ASN A 49 -9.28 -4.28 11.43
N ALA A 50 -8.45 -3.56 12.20
CA ALA A 50 -8.91 -2.72 13.30
C ALA A 50 -9.44 -1.35 12.85
N ASN A 51 -9.18 -0.90 11.60
CA ASN A 51 -9.59 0.41 11.12
C ASN A 51 -10.09 0.35 9.67
N VAL A 52 -11.40 0.29 9.53
CA VAL A 52 -12.08 0.27 8.23
C VAL A 52 -11.95 1.59 7.48
N PHE A 53 -11.85 2.71 8.20
CA PHE A 53 -11.78 4.06 7.62
C PHE A 53 -10.36 4.50 7.24
N ALA A 54 -9.45 3.58 7.05
CA ALA A 54 -8.07 3.84 6.64
C ALA A 54 -7.81 3.54 5.15
N ALA A 55 -8.77 3.83 4.27
CA ALA A 55 -8.63 3.50 2.85
C ALA A 55 -7.69 4.45 2.08
N VAL A 56 -7.59 5.72 2.49
CA VAL A 56 -6.86 6.78 1.74
C VAL A 56 -5.68 7.30 2.56
N PRO A 57 -4.48 7.42 1.96
CA PRO A 57 -4.02 6.88 0.68
C PRO A 57 -3.71 5.37 0.76
N SER A 58 -3.74 4.65 -0.38
CA SER A 58 -3.43 3.22 -0.40
C SER A 58 -1.95 2.94 -0.15
N LEU A 59 -1.65 2.31 0.99
CA LEU A 59 -0.29 1.85 1.31
C LEU A 59 0.16 0.69 0.40
N HIS A 60 -0.75 -0.17 0.00
CA HIS A 60 -0.46 -1.26 -0.93
C HIS A 60 0.08 -0.72 -2.27
N ALA A 61 -0.51 0.37 -2.77
CA ALA A 61 0.00 1.05 -3.96
C ALA A 61 1.36 1.69 -3.72
N ALA A 62 1.54 2.37 -2.59
CA ALA A 62 2.76 3.10 -2.26
C ALA A 62 3.99 2.20 -2.13
N TYR A 63 3.90 1.07 -1.42
CA TYR A 63 5.06 0.21 -1.16
C TYR A 63 5.68 -0.35 -2.43
N MET A 64 4.88 -0.77 -3.39
CA MET A 64 5.40 -1.32 -4.65
C MET A 64 6.05 -0.27 -5.53
N VAL A 65 5.57 0.98 -5.50
CA VAL A 65 6.25 2.10 -6.18
C VAL A 65 7.64 2.32 -5.60
N VAL A 66 7.77 2.34 -4.27
CA VAL A 66 9.09 2.50 -3.60
C VAL A 66 10.02 1.35 -4.00
N ALA A 67 9.54 0.09 -3.91
CA ALA A 67 10.34 -1.08 -4.26
C ALA A 67 10.82 -1.03 -5.72
N LEU A 68 9.93 -0.72 -6.66
CA LEU A 68 10.26 -0.62 -8.08
C LEU A 68 11.24 0.52 -8.35
N CYS A 69 11.02 1.71 -7.79
CA CYS A 69 11.92 2.85 -7.96
C CYS A 69 13.34 2.52 -7.49
N TYR A 70 13.49 1.92 -6.31
CA TYR A 70 14.82 1.56 -5.81
C TYR A 70 15.43 0.37 -6.56
N ALA A 71 14.65 -0.56 -7.08
CA ALA A 71 15.16 -1.61 -7.95
C ALA A 71 15.76 -1.03 -9.25
N ILE A 72 15.11 -0.02 -9.83
CA ILE A 72 15.60 0.68 -11.04
C ILE A 72 16.85 1.50 -10.71
N VAL A 73 16.82 2.31 -9.65
CA VAL A 73 17.94 3.19 -9.25
C VAL A 73 19.19 2.37 -8.93
N ASN A 74 19.03 1.23 -8.25
CA ASN A 74 20.14 0.34 -7.91
C ASN A 74 20.53 -0.62 -9.06
N LYS A 75 19.95 -0.43 -10.25
CA LYS A 75 20.29 -1.24 -11.46
C LYS A 75 20.15 -2.75 -11.19
N CYS A 76 19.12 -3.15 -10.47
CA CYS A 76 18.82 -4.57 -10.27
C CYS A 76 18.64 -5.30 -11.59
N ASN A 77 18.71 -6.63 -11.55
CA ASN A 77 18.48 -7.46 -12.73
C ASN A 77 17.12 -7.11 -13.38
N LYS A 78 17.12 -7.02 -14.72
CA LYS A 78 15.90 -6.69 -15.49
C LYS A 78 14.73 -7.60 -15.17
N PHE A 79 14.98 -8.87 -14.91
CA PHE A 79 13.93 -9.81 -14.51
C PHE A 79 13.25 -9.37 -13.20
N VAL A 80 14.03 -8.94 -12.18
CA VAL A 80 13.49 -8.44 -10.91
C VAL A 80 12.68 -7.17 -11.11
N ILE A 81 13.15 -6.24 -11.94
CA ILE A 81 12.43 -5.00 -12.26
C ILE A 81 11.08 -5.30 -12.93
N ILE A 82 11.08 -6.19 -13.92
CA ILE A 82 9.86 -6.60 -14.64
C ILE A 82 8.90 -7.32 -13.67
N LEU A 83 9.41 -8.22 -12.85
CA LEU A 83 8.61 -8.92 -11.85
C LEU A 83 7.93 -7.94 -10.87
N PHE A 84 8.67 -6.96 -10.36
CA PHE A 84 8.11 -5.93 -9.47
C PHE A 84 7.06 -5.07 -10.18
N ALA A 85 7.28 -4.72 -11.46
CA ALA A 85 6.30 -3.98 -12.24
C ALA A 85 5.00 -4.77 -12.45
N ILE A 86 5.09 -6.07 -12.74
CA ILE A 86 3.93 -6.96 -12.90
C ILE A 86 3.18 -7.10 -11.58
N ILE A 87 3.88 -7.35 -10.47
CA ILE A 87 3.27 -7.45 -9.13
C ILE A 87 2.59 -6.13 -8.77
N MET A 88 3.24 -4.99 -9.01
CA MET A 88 2.67 -3.67 -8.76
C MET A 88 1.35 -3.46 -9.50
N ALA A 89 1.33 -3.73 -10.81
CA ALA A 89 0.13 -3.62 -11.63
C ALA A 89 -0.97 -4.58 -11.14
N GLY A 90 -0.60 -5.81 -10.76
CA GLY A 90 -1.51 -6.79 -10.19
C GLY A 90 -2.13 -6.31 -8.88
N ILE A 91 -1.34 -5.77 -7.96
CA ILE A 91 -1.82 -5.23 -6.68
C ILE A 91 -2.80 -4.06 -6.91
N TRP A 92 -2.45 -3.11 -7.79
CA TRP A 92 -3.34 -1.99 -8.09
C TRP A 92 -4.67 -2.44 -8.70
N GLY A 93 -4.60 -3.32 -9.69
CA GLY A 93 -5.80 -3.89 -10.34
C GLY A 93 -6.68 -4.66 -9.35
N THR A 94 -6.06 -5.51 -8.53
CA THR A 94 -6.78 -6.29 -7.52
C THR A 94 -7.40 -5.39 -6.46
N ALA A 95 -6.69 -4.39 -5.95
CA ALA A 95 -7.19 -3.49 -4.92
C ALA A 95 -8.48 -2.75 -5.35
N VAL A 96 -8.55 -2.32 -6.63
CA VAL A 96 -9.73 -1.68 -7.20
C VAL A 96 -10.82 -2.71 -7.53
N TYR A 97 -10.46 -3.81 -8.20
CA TYR A 97 -11.40 -4.86 -8.61
C TYR A 97 -12.14 -5.51 -7.43
N THR A 98 -11.46 -5.68 -6.31
CA THR A 98 -12.02 -6.28 -5.11
C THR A 98 -12.73 -5.29 -4.18
N SER A 99 -12.92 -4.04 -4.62
CA SER A 99 -13.61 -2.99 -3.87
C SER A 99 -12.93 -2.61 -2.54
N HIS A 100 -11.63 -2.83 -2.41
CA HIS A 100 -10.85 -2.39 -1.24
C HIS A 100 -10.39 -0.93 -1.37
N HIS A 101 -10.15 -0.45 -2.60
CA HIS A 101 -9.70 0.90 -2.85
C HIS A 101 -10.41 1.51 -4.07
N TYR A 102 -10.63 2.82 -4.02
CA TYR A 102 -10.94 3.61 -5.20
C TYR A 102 -9.67 3.85 -6.03
N ILE A 103 -9.83 4.16 -7.31
CA ILE A 103 -8.70 4.55 -8.19
C ILE A 103 -7.94 5.76 -7.61
N ILE A 104 -8.66 6.69 -7.00
CA ILE A 104 -8.05 7.87 -6.37
C ILE A 104 -7.14 7.49 -5.19
N ASP A 105 -7.49 6.48 -4.39
CA ASP A 105 -6.69 6.03 -3.25
C ASP A 105 -5.33 5.48 -3.72
N VAL A 106 -5.37 4.70 -4.81
CA VAL A 106 -4.19 4.15 -5.47
C VAL A 106 -3.32 5.30 -6.01
N THR A 107 -3.93 6.26 -6.70
CA THR A 107 -3.22 7.42 -7.27
C THR A 107 -2.56 8.27 -6.18
N LEU A 108 -3.27 8.55 -5.10
CA LEU A 108 -2.72 9.27 -3.95
C LEU A 108 -1.60 8.48 -3.27
N GLY A 109 -1.72 7.16 -3.18
CA GLY A 109 -0.65 6.29 -2.68
C GLY A 109 0.62 6.39 -3.53
N ILE A 110 0.50 6.39 -4.85
CA ILE A 110 1.62 6.60 -5.79
C ILE A 110 2.26 7.97 -5.57
N CYS A 111 1.45 9.03 -5.51
CA CYS A 111 1.93 10.39 -5.27
C CYS A 111 2.68 10.50 -3.94
N CYS A 112 2.15 9.92 -2.86
CA CYS A 112 2.80 9.89 -1.55
C CYS A 112 4.14 9.14 -1.60
N ALA A 113 4.23 8.02 -2.31
CA ALA A 113 5.47 7.26 -2.47
C ALA A 113 6.55 8.08 -3.20
N LEU A 114 6.19 8.69 -4.33
CA LEU A 114 7.12 9.51 -5.12
C LEU A 114 7.58 10.75 -4.35
N LEU A 115 6.66 11.42 -3.64
CA LEU A 115 6.99 12.54 -2.78
C LEU A 115 7.90 12.11 -1.63
N GLY A 116 7.62 10.96 -1.00
CA GLY A 116 8.45 10.39 0.06
C GLY A 116 9.87 10.11 -0.41
N ILE A 117 10.04 9.48 -1.58
CA ILE A 117 11.35 9.23 -2.21
C ILE A 117 12.07 10.57 -2.46
N LEU A 118 11.38 11.55 -3.04
CA LEU A 118 11.95 12.86 -3.33
C LEU A 118 12.44 13.57 -2.05
N LEU A 119 11.62 13.58 -1.01
CA LEU A 119 11.96 14.19 0.28
C LEU A 119 13.11 13.45 0.96
N PHE A 120 13.15 12.14 0.87
CA PHE A 120 14.24 11.33 1.41
C PHE A 120 15.55 11.62 0.67
N GLU A 121 15.57 11.45 -0.64
CA GLU A 121 16.80 11.57 -1.45
C GLU A 121 17.30 13.00 -1.58
N LYS A 122 16.39 13.96 -1.84
CA LYS A 122 16.78 15.37 -2.08
C LYS A 122 16.70 16.25 -0.85
N GLY A 123 15.99 15.81 0.18
CA GLY A 123 15.87 16.49 1.46
C GLY A 123 16.81 15.88 2.50
N LEU A 124 16.36 14.79 3.13
CA LEU A 124 17.03 14.19 4.29
C LEU A 124 18.48 13.76 4.01
N MET A 125 18.72 13.09 2.88
CA MET A 125 20.07 12.62 2.51
C MET A 125 21.05 13.76 2.16
N LYS A 126 20.56 14.98 1.93
CA LYS A 126 21.43 16.17 1.78
C LYS A 126 21.82 16.80 3.10
N THR A 127 21.10 16.52 4.18
CA THR A 127 21.48 17.04 5.50
C THR A 127 22.65 16.23 6.06
N GLY A 128 23.73 16.92 6.46
CA GLY A 128 24.96 16.25 6.93
C GLY A 128 24.72 15.35 8.13
N TRP A 129 23.88 15.76 9.07
CA TRP A 129 23.54 14.97 10.25
C TRP A 129 22.85 13.65 9.88
N PHE A 130 21.82 13.70 9.04
CA PHE A 130 21.06 12.51 8.65
C PHE A 130 21.91 11.55 7.81
N LYS A 131 22.68 12.09 6.86
CA LYS A 131 23.60 11.29 6.04
C LYS A 131 24.63 10.55 6.89
N ASN A 132 25.22 11.21 7.91
CA ASN A 132 26.17 10.57 8.82
C ASN A 132 25.52 9.48 9.67
N PHE A 133 24.32 9.74 10.18
CA PHE A 133 23.53 8.73 10.89
C PHE A 133 23.24 7.51 10.02
N PHE A 134 22.75 7.73 8.80
CA PHE A 134 22.43 6.68 7.85
C PHE A 134 23.67 5.85 7.46
N ASN A 135 24.80 6.49 7.19
CA ASN A 135 26.04 5.81 6.85
C ASN A 135 26.57 4.97 8.04
N ARG A 136 26.42 5.46 9.27
CA ARG A 136 26.78 4.69 10.47
C ARG A 136 25.91 3.44 10.61
N TYR A 137 24.59 3.58 10.43
CA TYR A 137 23.67 2.46 10.43
C TYR A 137 23.98 1.45 9.33
N TYR A 138 24.21 1.91 8.11
CA TYR A 138 24.56 1.05 6.98
C TYR A 138 25.84 0.24 7.23
N ASN A 139 26.89 0.87 7.79
CA ASN A 139 28.13 0.19 8.12
C ASN A 139 27.98 -0.82 9.28
N TYR A 140 26.96 -0.63 10.13
CA TYR A 140 26.67 -1.57 11.21
C TYR A 140 26.00 -2.86 10.72
N ILE A 141 25.17 -2.77 9.67
CA ILE A 141 24.42 -3.92 9.12
C ILE A 141 25.15 -4.64 7.97
N LYS A 142 26.27 -4.10 7.48
CA LYS A 142 27.09 -4.68 6.42
C LYS A 142 28.17 -5.61 7.03
#